data_4d9dcc663fe27fa2323ff21f80e49d57
#
_entry.id   4d9dcc663fe27fa2323ff21f80e49d57
#
_cell.length_a   1.000
_cell.length_b   1.000
_cell.length_c   1.000
_cell.angle_alpha   90.00
_cell.angle_beta   90.00
_cell.angle_gamma   90.00
#
_symmetry.space_group_name_H-M   'P 1'
#
loop_
_entity.id
_entity.type
_entity.pdbx_description
1 polymer ?
#
loop_
_entity_poly.entity_id
_entity_poly.type
_entity_poly.pdbx_seq_one_letter_code
_entity_poly.pdbx_strand_id
1 'polypeptide(L)'
;MSIALLQEKIRARKTPLALVLGPEADKLPARITKNFTDMYGPGDMAQAEALRYHGSQLISQTAPLLPAVVLQAERYLRYGFMGMDVLANLVNMAKAQGLYTIVDARTAAPAVYVEGGIRADGVTVTPYPGSDVCRVGEDKSVFAAV
;
A
#
# COMPACT_ATOMS: atom_id res chain seq x y z
N MET A 1 10.83 7.85 -14.98
CA MET A 1 10.31 8.93 -14.10
C MET A 1 8.95 8.52 -13.57
N SER A 2 8.85 8.27 -12.27
CA SER A 2 7.67 7.65 -11.63
C SER A 2 6.40 8.53 -11.71
N ILE A 3 6.51 9.85 -11.52
CA ILE A 3 5.34 10.74 -11.58
C ILE A 3 4.74 10.83 -12.99
N ALA A 4 5.57 10.73 -14.04
CA ALA A 4 5.09 10.68 -15.42
C ALA A 4 4.27 9.41 -15.69
N LEU A 5 4.68 8.29 -15.10
CA LEU A 5 3.93 7.03 -15.16
C LEU A 5 2.56 7.17 -14.48
N LEU A 6 2.48 7.83 -13.33
CA LEU A 6 1.20 8.10 -12.67
C LEU A 6 0.29 8.96 -13.56
N GLN A 7 0.82 10.02 -14.17
CA GLN A 7 0.05 10.88 -15.09
C GLN A 7 -0.46 10.11 -16.32
N GLU A 8 0.36 9.22 -16.88
CA GLU A 8 -0.04 8.36 -17.98
C GLU A 8 -1.22 7.45 -17.59
N LYS A 9 -1.14 6.81 -16.42
CA LYS A 9 -2.21 5.95 -15.90
C LYS A 9 -3.50 6.74 -15.64
N ILE A 10 -3.41 7.96 -15.09
CA ILE A 10 -4.56 8.86 -14.90
C ILE A 10 -5.23 9.17 -16.24
N ARG A 11 -4.45 9.51 -17.28
CA ARG A 11 -4.97 9.78 -18.63
C ARG A 11 -5.63 8.53 -19.24
N ALA A 12 -5.00 7.37 -19.10
CA ALA A 12 -5.52 6.11 -19.62
C ALA A 12 -6.84 5.70 -18.95
N ARG A 13 -6.97 5.89 -17.64
CA ARG A 13 -8.17 5.56 -16.86
C ARG A 13 -9.22 6.68 -16.90
N LYS A 14 -8.87 7.88 -17.37
CA LYS A 14 -9.72 9.07 -17.39
C LYS A 14 -10.28 9.45 -16.01
N THR A 15 -9.55 9.13 -14.95
CA THR A 15 -9.91 9.44 -13.56
C THR A 15 -8.67 9.68 -12.71
N PRO A 16 -8.68 10.71 -11.84
CA PRO A 16 -7.60 10.95 -10.89
C PRO A 16 -7.79 10.23 -9.54
N LEU A 17 -8.79 9.35 -9.44
CA LEU A 17 -9.10 8.67 -8.18
C LEU A 17 -8.09 7.55 -7.88
N ALA A 18 -7.84 7.32 -6.60
CA ALA A 18 -7.04 6.20 -6.11
C ALA A 18 -7.82 5.39 -5.07
N LEU A 19 -7.58 4.09 -5.02
CA LEU A 19 -8.03 3.24 -3.92
C LEU A 19 -7.13 3.50 -2.71
N VAL A 20 -7.71 3.82 -1.55
CA VAL A 20 -6.96 3.90 -0.29
C VAL A 20 -7.20 2.64 0.54
N LEU A 21 -6.14 1.90 0.82
CA LEU A 21 -6.17 0.69 1.65
C LEU A 21 -5.48 0.96 2.99
N GLY A 22 -6.27 0.99 4.04
CA GLY A 22 -5.82 1.14 5.41
C GLY A 22 -6.84 0.56 6.37
N PRO A 23 -7.34 -0.67 6.11
CA PRO A 23 -8.39 -1.24 6.93
C PRO A 23 -7.85 -1.62 8.32
N GLU A 24 -8.74 -1.56 9.29
CA GLU A 24 -8.52 -2.15 10.60
C GLU A 24 -9.21 -3.51 10.64
N ALA A 25 -8.57 -4.52 11.25
CA ALA A 25 -9.09 -5.89 11.22
C ALA A 25 -10.50 -6.02 11.84
N ASP A 26 -10.81 -5.21 12.85
CA ASP A 26 -12.11 -5.15 13.49
C ASP A 26 -13.22 -4.50 12.63
N LYS A 27 -12.82 -3.78 11.57
CA LYS A 27 -13.72 -3.17 10.59
C LYS A 27 -13.92 -3.99 9.33
N LEU A 28 -13.24 -5.13 9.23
CA LEU A 28 -13.45 -6.06 8.12
C LEU A 28 -14.83 -6.71 8.20
N PRO A 29 -15.38 -7.14 7.03
CA PRO A 29 -16.59 -7.95 7.06
C PRO A 29 -16.46 -9.16 7.99
N ALA A 30 -17.39 -9.33 8.91
CA ALA A 30 -17.35 -10.37 9.94
C ALA A 30 -17.13 -11.79 9.39
N ARG A 31 -17.64 -12.06 8.18
CA ARG A 31 -17.43 -13.33 7.48
C ARG A 31 -15.95 -13.58 7.19
N ILE A 32 -15.21 -12.55 6.76
CA ILE A 32 -13.78 -12.67 6.45
C ILE A 32 -13.02 -12.93 7.74
N THR A 33 -13.21 -12.09 8.76
CA THR A 33 -12.54 -12.23 10.05
C THR A 33 -12.79 -13.60 10.67
N LYS A 34 -14.05 -14.06 10.65
CA LYS A 34 -14.41 -15.38 11.17
C LYS A 34 -13.69 -16.51 10.44
N ASN A 35 -13.71 -16.52 9.10
CA ASN A 35 -13.06 -17.57 8.31
C ASN A 35 -11.57 -17.71 8.66
N PHE A 36 -10.85 -16.60 8.77
CA PHE A 36 -9.42 -16.64 9.08
C PHE A 36 -9.15 -16.98 10.54
N THR A 37 -10.03 -16.56 11.48
CA THR A 37 -9.95 -17.00 12.88
C THR A 37 -10.20 -18.51 13.03
N ASP A 38 -11.15 -19.06 12.28
CA ASP A 38 -11.43 -20.49 12.28
C ASP A 38 -10.25 -21.31 11.71
N MET A 39 -9.49 -20.74 10.74
CA MET A 39 -8.35 -21.42 10.10
C MET A 39 -7.05 -21.33 10.92
N TYR A 40 -6.77 -20.19 11.49
CA TYR A 40 -5.46 -19.89 12.13
C TYR A 40 -5.53 -19.70 13.65
N GLY A 41 -6.73 -19.76 14.23
CA GLY A 41 -6.97 -19.38 15.61
C GLY A 41 -7.03 -17.84 15.80
N PRO A 42 -7.42 -17.39 17.00
CA PRO A 42 -7.46 -15.98 17.32
C PRO A 42 -6.04 -15.43 17.46
N GLY A 43 -5.71 -14.31 16.81
CA GLY A 43 -4.41 -13.66 16.90
C GLY A 43 -4.03 -12.85 15.67
N ASP A 44 -2.81 -12.29 15.72
CA ASP A 44 -2.31 -11.38 14.68
C ASP A 44 -2.19 -12.04 13.30
N MET A 45 -1.90 -13.34 13.26
CA MET A 45 -1.82 -14.07 12.00
C MET A 45 -3.16 -14.12 11.28
N ALA A 46 -4.23 -14.47 11.99
CA ALA A 46 -5.57 -14.49 11.40
C ALA A 46 -5.98 -13.09 10.91
N GLN A 47 -5.65 -12.06 11.67
CA GLN A 47 -5.93 -10.68 11.31
C GLN A 47 -5.13 -10.22 10.08
N ALA A 48 -3.82 -10.51 10.04
CA ALA A 48 -2.98 -10.18 8.90
C ALA A 48 -3.45 -10.88 7.61
N GLU A 49 -3.80 -12.16 7.67
CA GLU A 49 -4.31 -12.92 6.53
C GLU A 49 -5.69 -12.42 6.07
N ALA A 50 -6.56 -12.04 7.01
CA ALA A 50 -7.84 -11.41 6.68
C ALA A 50 -7.63 -10.07 5.94
N LEU A 51 -6.67 -9.25 6.37
CA LEU A 51 -6.28 -8.01 5.69
C LEU A 51 -5.72 -8.29 4.30
N ARG A 52 -4.85 -9.30 4.16
CA ARG A 52 -4.30 -9.73 2.86
C ARG A 52 -5.42 -10.10 1.89
N TYR A 53 -6.30 -10.97 2.32
CA TYR A 53 -7.43 -11.43 1.50
C TYR A 53 -8.32 -10.27 1.08
N HIS A 54 -8.76 -9.45 2.03
CA HIS A 54 -9.63 -8.31 1.75
C HIS A 54 -8.98 -7.31 0.80
N GLY A 55 -7.72 -6.93 1.07
CA GLY A 55 -6.96 -6.01 0.23
C GLY A 55 -6.78 -6.56 -1.20
N SER A 56 -6.48 -7.84 -1.34
CA SER A 56 -6.32 -8.48 -2.64
C SER A 56 -7.60 -8.47 -3.47
N GLN A 57 -8.75 -8.71 -2.83
CA GLN A 57 -10.06 -8.64 -3.51
C GLN A 57 -10.36 -7.22 -4.00
N LEU A 58 -10.12 -6.20 -3.16
CA LEU A 58 -10.35 -4.81 -3.53
C LEU A 58 -9.42 -4.36 -4.67
N ILE A 59 -8.13 -4.71 -4.62
CA ILE A 59 -7.18 -4.42 -5.70
C ILE A 59 -7.66 -5.05 -7.01
N SER A 60 -8.01 -6.33 -7.00
CA SER A 60 -8.43 -7.04 -8.22
C SER A 60 -9.68 -6.45 -8.85
N GLN A 61 -10.64 -6.01 -8.03
CA GLN A 61 -11.88 -5.44 -8.52
C GLN A 61 -11.72 -4.01 -9.01
N THR A 62 -10.79 -3.24 -8.45
CA THR A 62 -10.63 -1.81 -8.76
C THR A 62 -9.51 -1.53 -9.77
N ALA A 63 -8.56 -2.43 -9.95
CA ALA A 63 -7.45 -2.23 -10.89
C ALA A 63 -7.86 -1.90 -12.33
N PRO A 64 -8.95 -2.46 -12.89
CA PRO A 64 -9.42 -2.05 -14.21
C PRO A 64 -9.94 -0.61 -14.27
N LEU A 65 -10.35 -0.06 -13.14
CA LEU A 65 -11.06 1.23 -13.05
C LEU A 65 -10.16 2.38 -12.62
N LEU A 66 -9.16 2.11 -11.78
CA LEU A 66 -8.37 3.14 -11.10
C LEU A 66 -6.91 3.16 -11.60
N PRO A 67 -6.25 4.32 -11.59
CA PRO A 67 -4.84 4.44 -11.96
C PRO A 67 -3.88 4.06 -10.83
N ALA A 68 -4.30 4.16 -9.57
CA ALA A 68 -3.41 4.06 -8.42
C ALA A 68 -4.06 3.44 -7.19
N VAL A 69 -3.22 2.92 -6.30
CA VAL A 69 -3.58 2.50 -4.94
C VAL A 69 -2.65 3.15 -3.93
N VAL A 70 -3.20 3.57 -2.81
CA VAL A 70 -2.47 4.09 -1.65
C VAL A 70 -2.63 3.10 -0.49
N LEU A 71 -1.51 2.59 0.03
CA LEU A 71 -1.51 1.66 1.16
C LEU A 71 -0.98 2.39 2.40
N GLN A 72 -1.78 2.43 3.46
CA GLN A 72 -1.39 3.08 4.72
C GLN A 72 -0.51 2.13 5.54
N ALA A 73 0.81 2.35 5.52
CA ALA A 73 1.81 1.46 6.13
C ALA A 73 1.53 1.20 7.61
N GLU A 74 1.14 2.23 8.36
CA GLU A 74 0.86 2.16 9.79
C GLU A 74 -0.19 1.07 10.14
N ARG A 75 -1.18 0.87 9.27
CA ARG A 75 -2.23 -0.12 9.49
C ARG A 75 -1.74 -1.56 9.41
N TYR A 76 -0.68 -1.77 8.64
CA TYR A 76 -0.04 -3.09 8.49
C TYR A 76 1.07 -3.28 9.52
N LEU A 77 1.87 -2.26 9.80
CA LEU A 77 2.98 -2.30 10.76
C LEU A 77 2.56 -2.75 12.17
N ARG A 78 1.34 -2.46 12.58
CA ARG A 78 0.80 -2.91 13.88
C ARG A 78 0.79 -4.44 14.07
N TYR A 79 0.86 -5.20 12.98
CA TYR A 79 0.93 -6.68 12.99
C TYR A 79 2.37 -7.20 12.82
N GLY A 80 3.38 -6.34 13.06
CA GLY A 80 4.79 -6.69 12.98
C GLY A 80 5.21 -7.17 11.60
N PHE A 81 6.06 -8.20 11.56
CA PHE A 81 6.58 -8.71 10.29
C PHE A 81 5.49 -9.33 9.39
N MET A 82 4.44 -9.91 9.97
CA MET A 82 3.30 -10.43 9.20
C MET A 82 2.58 -9.32 8.44
N GLY A 83 2.36 -8.18 9.10
CA GLY A 83 1.77 -7.02 8.46
C GLY A 83 2.66 -6.41 7.37
N MET A 84 3.98 -6.40 7.59
CA MET A 84 4.94 -5.96 6.55
C MET A 84 4.94 -6.89 5.34
N ASP A 85 4.83 -8.19 5.55
CA ASP A 85 4.70 -9.17 4.47
C ASP A 85 3.40 -8.94 3.67
N VAL A 86 2.29 -8.71 4.38
CA VAL A 86 1.01 -8.36 3.73
C VAL A 86 1.14 -7.08 2.90
N LEU A 87 1.74 -6.03 3.45
CA LEU A 87 1.97 -4.77 2.73
C LEU A 87 2.79 -5.01 1.45
N ALA A 88 3.91 -5.73 1.54
CA ALA A 88 4.76 -6.05 0.39
C ALA A 88 4.01 -6.85 -0.68
N ASN A 89 3.24 -7.84 -0.27
CA ASN A 89 2.43 -8.67 -1.17
C ASN A 89 1.35 -7.85 -1.90
N LEU A 90 0.64 -6.98 -1.19
CA LEU A 90 -0.39 -6.12 -1.79
C LEU A 90 0.21 -5.09 -2.76
N VAL A 91 1.38 -4.51 -2.45
CA VAL A 91 2.11 -3.64 -3.37
C VAL A 91 2.48 -4.38 -4.64
N ASN A 92 3.09 -5.56 -4.52
CA ASN A 92 3.50 -6.36 -5.68
C ASN A 92 2.30 -6.78 -6.54
N MET A 93 1.21 -7.21 -5.91
CA MET A 93 -0.03 -7.57 -6.59
C MET A 93 -0.64 -6.39 -7.35
N ALA A 94 -0.70 -5.22 -6.73
CA ALA A 94 -1.23 -4.01 -7.35
C ALA A 94 -0.39 -3.59 -8.57
N LYS A 95 0.94 -3.67 -8.47
CA LYS A 95 1.85 -3.42 -9.60
C LYS A 95 1.62 -4.41 -10.74
N ALA A 96 1.50 -5.70 -10.43
CA ALA A 96 1.23 -6.73 -11.42
C ALA A 96 -0.09 -6.50 -12.17
N GLN A 97 -1.06 -5.87 -11.52
CA GLN A 97 -2.35 -5.49 -12.13
C GLN A 97 -2.34 -4.09 -12.76
N GLY A 98 -1.19 -3.46 -12.87
CA GLY A 98 -1.01 -2.20 -13.58
C GLY A 98 -1.36 -0.94 -12.79
N LEU A 99 -1.61 -1.03 -11.48
CA LEU A 99 -1.81 0.14 -10.63
C LEU A 99 -0.47 0.81 -10.30
N TYR A 100 -0.50 2.13 -10.19
CA TYR A 100 0.58 2.89 -9.55
C TYR A 100 0.46 2.76 -8.03
N THR A 101 1.54 2.37 -7.36
CA THR A 101 1.52 2.07 -5.93
C THR A 101 2.16 3.17 -5.11
N ILE A 102 1.43 3.66 -4.11
CA ILE A 102 1.90 4.65 -3.14
C ILE A 102 1.79 4.05 -1.74
N VAL A 103 2.86 4.13 -0.96
CA VAL A 103 2.83 3.79 0.45
C VAL A 103 2.71 5.07 1.28
N ASP A 104 1.60 5.21 2.00
CA ASP A 104 1.42 6.31 2.95
C ASP A 104 2.07 5.92 4.28
N ALA A 105 3.30 6.40 4.49
CA ALA A 105 4.10 6.11 5.68
C ALA A 105 4.48 7.37 6.46
N ARG A 106 4.39 8.55 5.84
CA ARG A 106 4.84 9.82 6.42
C ARG A 106 6.20 9.71 7.11
N THR A 107 7.09 8.99 6.46
CA THR A 107 8.37 8.55 7.02
C THR A 107 9.49 9.56 6.78
N ALA A 108 10.54 9.49 7.60
CA ALA A 108 11.85 10.09 7.32
C ALA A 108 12.82 9.08 6.66
N ALA A 109 12.39 7.85 6.38
CA ALA A 109 13.19 6.80 5.76
C ALA A 109 12.46 6.20 4.53
N PRO A 110 12.26 6.96 3.45
CA PRO A 110 11.46 6.56 2.29
C PRO A 110 12.03 5.34 1.55
N ALA A 111 13.35 5.17 1.53
CA ALA A 111 14.02 4.06 0.85
C ALA A 111 13.50 2.68 1.29
N VAL A 112 13.10 2.53 2.55
CA VAL A 112 12.52 1.28 3.08
C VAL A 112 11.32 0.81 2.26
N TYR A 113 10.51 1.75 1.78
CA TYR A 113 9.25 1.45 1.07
C TYR A 113 9.38 1.40 -0.45
N VAL A 114 10.38 2.09 -1.02
CA VAL A 114 10.52 2.20 -2.47
C VAL A 114 11.70 1.44 -3.05
N GLU A 115 12.76 1.20 -2.27
CA GLU A 115 14.00 0.56 -2.73
C GLU A 115 14.22 -0.85 -2.13
N GLY A 116 13.64 -1.10 -0.95
CA GLY A 116 13.74 -2.38 -0.26
C GLY A 116 12.85 -3.48 -0.81
N GLY A 117 12.38 -4.36 0.06
CA GLY A 117 11.50 -5.49 -0.29
C GLY A 117 10.10 -5.11 -0.75
N ILE A 118 9.61 -3.91 -0.40
CA ILE A 118 8.25 -3.44 -0.73
C ILE A 118 8.20 -2.91 -2.17
N ARG A 119 9.18 -2.10 -2.60
CA ARG A 119 9.33 -1.57 -3.97
C ARG A 119 8.12 -0.83 -4.52
N ALA A 120 7.45 -0.02 -3.70
CA ALA A 120 6.39 0.86 -4.17
C ALA A 120 6.92 1.87 -5.21
N ASP A 121 6.02 2.44 -6.01
CA ASP A 121 6.39 3.47 -7.00
C ASP A 121 6.55 4.84 -6.34
N GLY A 122 5.83 5.08 -5.24
CA GLY A 122 5.91 6.31 -4.48
C GLY A 122 5.69 6.10 -2.99
N VAL A 123 6.09 7.09 -2.20
CA VAL A 123 5.94 7.09 -0.73
C VAL A 123 5.64 8.49 -0.21
N THR A 124 4.83 8.58 0.84
CA THR A 124 4.64 9.85 1.55
C THR A 124 5.74 10.03 2.59
N VAL A 125 6.27 11.24 2.69
CA VAL A 125 7.32 11.61 3.64
C VAL A 125 6.89 12.79 4.50
N THR A 126 7.51 12.89 5.67
CA THR A 126 7.46 14.11 6.48
C THR A 126 8.77 14.87 6.32
N PRO A 127 8.77 16.11 5.82
CA PRO A 127 9.99 16.84 5.49
C PRO A 127 10.68 17.52 6.69
N TYR A 128 10.10 17.44 7.88
CA TYR A 128 10.63 18.10 9.07
C TYR A 128 12.10 17.80 9.42
N PRO A 129 12.62 16.56 9.22
CA PRO A 129 14.03 16.27 9.48
C PRO A 129 15.01 16.90 8.48
N GLY A 130 14.53 17.41 7.36
CA GLY A 130 15.35 18.03 6.33
C GLY A 130 15.09 17.50 4.92
N SER A 131 15.72 18.11 3.92
CA SER A 131 15.53 17.76 2.50
C SER A 131 16.03 16.35 2.12
N ASP A 132 16.95 15.80 2.90
CA ASP A 132 17.55 14.49 2.60
C ASP A 132 16.53 13.35 2.66
N VAL A 133 15.46 13.49 3.47
CA VAL A 133 14.37 12.53 3.53
C VAL A 133 13.54 12.46 2.23
N CYS A 134 13.69 13.45 1.35
CA CYS A 134 13.02 13.47 0.06
C CYS A 134 13.84 12.81 -1.06
N ARG A 135 15.03 12.27 -0.75
CA ARG A 135 15.88 11.61 -1.74
C ARG A 135 15.51 10.14 -1.88
N VAL A 136 15.12 9.78 -3.08
CA VAL A 136 14.84 8.41 -3.51
C VAL A 136 15.39 8.21 -4.93
N GLY A 137 15.44 6.98 -5.41
CA GLY A 137 15.83 6.70 -6.79
C GLY A 137 15.02 7.48 -7.82
N GLU A 138 15.62 7.78 -8.97
CA GLU A 138 15.02 8.61 -10.04
C GLU A 138 13.73 8.03 -10.62
N ASP A 139 13.54 6.73 -10.49
CA ASP A 139 12.35 6.00 -10.91
C ASP A 139 11.23 5.99 -9.84
N LYS A 140 11.44 6.66 -8.73
CA LYS A 140 10.51 6.73 -7.60
C LYS A 140 9.95 8.13 -7.40
N SER A 141 8.83 8.22 -6.68
CA SER A 141 8.20 9.49 -6.34
C SER A 141 8.07 9.68 -4.83
N VAL A 142 8.23 10.92 -4.42
CA VAL A 142 8.02 11.35 -3.03
C VAL A 142 6.87 12.32 -2.98
N PHE A 143 5.96 12.11 -2.04
CA PHE A 143 4.84 12.99 -1.75
C PHE A 143 5.04 13.57 -0.35
N ALA A 144 5.41 14.85 -0.27
CA ALA A 144 5.63 15.51 1.01
C ALA A 144 4.30 15.83 1.70
N ALA A 145 4.14 15.37 2.94
CA ALA A 145 3.04 15.78 3.79
C ALA A 145 3.36 17.14 4.43
N VAL A 146 2.62 18.13 4.07
CA VAL A 146 2.74 19.51 4.56
C VAL A 146 1.52 19.93 5.38
#